data_e502cdcf36dfdc3357bbbdb6adeed1cf
#
_entry.id   e502cdcf36dfdc3357bbbdb6adeed1cf
#
_cell.length_a   1.000
_cell.length_b   1.000
_cell.length_c   1.000
_cell.angle_alpha   90.00
_cell.angle_beta   90.00
_cell.angle_gamma   90.00
#
_symmetry.space_group_name_H-M   'P 1'
#
loop_
_entity.id
_entity.type
_entity.pdbx_description
1 polymer ?
#
loop_
_entity_poly.entity_id
_entity_poly.type
_entity_poly.pdbx_seq_one_letter_code
_entity_poly.pdbx_strand_id
1 'polypeptide(L)'
;MSKAKEILSGRELGFPYSFSRWTDICIDKWDWLQASLKNGYFLGFHPTEAMPYRWSLRPDDVLGLIFWTKNPNNLIWSNVVDRGYTIKAHITVTGWVEVEGKAPKLGDAINSLATAAHILGPKNVYWRYSPVPILPHPVIVARFEQIAAMAASEGVDRVYLSFLQENDLMPETRTEVDRLNILLELAEVAQRRGIKIYLCNEDRLLLGHPNAHPNLDSGVCAPPEDFALAGYEKPASEGCGCVLMVDPFTVNESCSVGCKYCYAGVKDFSPKRRNTTKQRSLPITK
;
A
#
# COMPACT_ATOMS: atom_id res chain seq x y z
N MET A 1 34.04 -15.96 2.86
CA MET A 1 33.90 -14.49 2.73
C MET A 1 32.46 -14.14 3.02
N SER A 2 32.19 -13.28 4.00
CA SER A 2 30.85 -12.95 4.46
C SER A 2 30.03 -12.27 3.35
N LYS A 3 28.88 -12.85 2.95
CA LYS A 3 27.89 -12.28 1.99
C LYS A 3 27.49 -10.83 2.31
N ALA A 4 27.75 -10.34 3.52
CA ALA A 4 27.44 -8.98 3.97
C ALA A 4 28.26 -7.85 3.31
N LYS A 5 29.23 -8.15 2.43
CA LYS A 5 30.04 -7.15 1.73
C LYS A 5 29.58 -6.86 0.29
N GLU A 6 28.75 -7.70 -0.27
CA GLU A 6 28.21 -7.57 -1.60
C GLU A 6 27.02 -6.59 -1.62
N ILE A 7 26.98 -5.71 -2.62
CA ILE A 7 25.83 -4.83 -2.87
C ILE A 7 24.99 -5.51 -3.95
N LEU A 8 23.75 -5.84 -3.60
CA LEU A 8 22.82 -6.54 -4.47
C LEU A 8 22.05 -5.58 -5.37
N SER A 9 21.75 -6.00 -6.59
CA SER A 9 20.89 -5.31 -7.53
C SER A 9 19.45 -5.83 -7.40
N GLY A 10 18.49 -4.95 -7.07
CA GLY A 10 17.08 -5.30 -7.03
C GLY A 10 16.56 -5.63 -8.43
N ARG A 11 17.08 -5.00 -9.48
CA ARG A 11 16.69 -5.25 -10.86
C ARG A 11 17.11 -6.65 -11.32
N GLU A 12 18.34 -7.06 -11.06
CA GLU A 12 18.84 -8.38 -11.44
C GLU A 12 18.10 -9.51 -10.71
N LEU A 13 17.71 -9.27 -9.45
CA LEU A 13 17.01 -10.26 -8.63
C LEU A 13 15.48 -10.19 -8.78
N GLY A 14 14.94 -9.22 -9.51
CA GLY A 14 13.51 -9.06 -9.74
C GLY A 14 12.75 -8.52 -8.52
N PHE A 15 13.40 -7.78 -7.63
CA PHE A 15 12.78 -7.22 -6.43
C PHE A 15 12.71 -5.69 -6.47
N PRO A 16 11.52 -5.08 -6.54
CA PRO A 16 11.36 -3.66 -6.26
C PRO A 16 11.57 -3.38 -4.76
N TYR A 17 11.80 -2.12 -4.42
CA TYR A 17 12.03 -1.72 -3.04
C TYR A 17 10.77 -1.09 -2.45
N SER A 18 10.35 -1.62 -1.31
CA SER A 18 9.17 -1.18 -0.55
C SER A 18 9.59 -0.14 0.48
N PHE A 19 9.34 1.12 0.19
CA PHE A 19 9.57 2.18 1.16
C PHE A 19 8.25 2.55 1.84
N SER A 20 8.23 2.48 3.19
CA SER A 20 7.09 2.83 4.04
C SER A 20 6.05 1.72 4.32
N ARG A 21 6.41 0.44 4.22
CA ARG A 21 5.52 -0.64 4.66
C ARG A 21 5.34 -0.66 6.19
N TRP A 22 6.42 -0.44 6.94
CA TRP A 22 6.45 -0.53 8.41
C TRP A 22 6.56 0.82 9.10
N THR A 23 7.01 1.84 8.39
CA THR A 23 7.09 3.23 8.83
C THR A 23 6.89 4.15 7.64
N ASP A 24 6.30 5.31 7.84
CA ASP A 24 6.15 6.29 6.76
C ASP A 24 7.48 7.00 6.49
N ILE A 25 8.24 6.52 5.51
CA ILE A 25 9.57 7.06 5.19
C ILE A 25 9.48 8.52 4.77
N CYS A 26 8.43 8.92 4.07
CA CYS A 26 8.26 10.30 3.63
C CYS A 26 8.09 11.27 4.81
N ILE A 27 7.53 10.80 5.93
CA ILE A 27 7.32 11.62 7.13
C ILE A 27 8.44 11.42 8.15
N ASP A 28 8.84 10.17 8.40
CA ASP A 28 9.56 9.79 9.62
C ASP A 28 11.04 9.42 9.38
N LYS A 29 11.37 8.97 8.18
CA LYS A 29 12.72 8.47 7.87
C LYS A 29 13.31 9.12 6.61
N TRP A 30 12.90 10.33 6.29
CA TRP A 30 13.36 11.01 5.08
C TRP A 30 14.87 11.24 5.05
N ASP A 31 15.45 11.67 6.17
CA ASP A 31 16.90 11.88 6.30
C ASP A 31 17.68 10.59 6.12
N TRP A 32 17.14 9.46 6.61
CA TRP A 32 17.72 8.14 6.36
C TRP A 32 17.74 7.81 4.87
N LEU A 33 16.65 8.07 4.16
CA LEU A 33 16.58 7.84 2.71
C LEU A 33 17.58 8.72 1.97
N GLN A 34 17.68 10.01 2.31
CA GLN A 34 18.66 10.93 1.70
C GLN A 34 20.11 10.48 1.95
N ALA A 35 20.43 10.02 3.17
CA ALA A 35 21.73 9.45 3.49
C ALA A 35 22.02 8.17 2.68
N SER A 36 21.03 7.30 2.54
CA SER A 36 21.14 6.06 1.76
C SER A 36 21.36 6.35 0.28
N LEU A 37 20.67 7.33 -0.29
CA LEU A 37 20.83 7.78 -1.67
C LEU A 37 22.23 8.39 -1.90
N LYS A 38 22.77 9.11 -0.93
CA LYS A 38 24.14 9.64 -0.97
C LYS A 38 25.18 8.52 -0.91
N ASN A 39 24.95 7.49 -0.11
CA ASN A 39 25.83 6.33 0.01
C ASN A 39 25.71 5.38 -1.19
N GLY A 40 24.66 5.48 -2.00
CA GLY A 40 24.39 4.63 -3.15
C GLY A 40 23.86 3.24 -2.80
N TYR A 41 23.51 2.99 -1.53
CA TYR A 41 22.88 1.74 -1.06
C TYR A 41 22.14 1.94 0.25
N PHE A 42 21.28 0.98 0.58
CA PHE A 42 20.65 0.84 1.90
C PHE A 42 20.78 -0.59 2.43
N LEU A 43 20.54 -0.76 3.73
CA LEU A 43 20.35 -2.09 4.33
C LEU A 43 18.87 -2.44 4.27
N GLY A 44 18.55 -3.57 3.67
CA GLY A 44 17.18 -4.07 3.54
C GLY A 44 17.11 -5.57 3.69
N PHE A 45 15.94 -6.07 4.06
CA PHE A 45 15.72 -7.50 4.28
C PHE A 45 15.38 -8.19 2.98
N HIS A 46 16.09 -9.29 2.70
CA HIS A 46 15.79 -10.12 1.54
C HIS A 46 14.41 -10.77 1.71
N PRO A 47 13.53 -10.68 0.70
CA PRO A 47 12.12 -11.05 0.88
C PRO A 47 11.88 -12.53 1.17
N THR A 48 12.81 -13.42 0.79
CA THR A 48 12.69 -14.87 1.02
C THR A 48 13.62 -15.39 2.11
N GLU A 49 14.76 -14.73 2.34
CA GLU A 49 15.78 -15.19 3.31
C GLU A 49 15.62 -14.53 4.68
N ALA A 50 14.88 -13.42 4.77
CA ALA A 50 14.70 -12.60 5.96
C ALA A 50 16.03 -12.11 6.59
N MET A 51 17.09 -12.06 5.79
CA MET A 51 18.42 -11.59 6.18
C MET A 51 18.68 -10.18 5.62
N PRO A 52 19.40 -9.32 6.36
CA PRO A 52 19.76 -8.00 5.87
C PRO A 52 20.93 -8.07 4.87
N TYR A 53 20.75 -7.41 3.75
CA TYR A 53 21.77 -7.21 2.72
C TYR A 53 21.91 -5.73 2.39
N ARG A 54 23.02 -5.36 1.71
CA ARG A 54 23.14 -4.05 1.09
C ARG A 54 22.49 -4.09 -0.28
N TRP A 55 21.56 -3.17 -0.53
CA TRP A 55 20.83 -3.05 -1.79
C TRP A 55 21.23 -1.77 -2.51
N SER A 56 21.60 -1.88 -3.76
CA SER A 56 22.03 -0.74 -4.57
C SER A 56 20.90 0.27 -4.77
N LEU A 57 21.23 1.55 -4.70
CA LEU A 57 20.37 2.67 -5.06
C LEU A 57 20.84 3.39 -6.34
N ARG A 58 21.68 2.73 -7.16
CA ARG A 58 21.94 3.22 -8.50
C ARG A 58 20.69 3.00 -9.36
N PRO A 59 20.25 3.99 -10.15
CA PRO A 59 19.02 3.84 -10.94
C PRO A 59 18.99 2.59 -11.83
N ASP A 60 20.13 2.22 -12.42
CA ASP A 60 20.24 1.05 -13.28
C ASP A 60 20.08 -0.28 -12.52
N ASP A 61 20.37 -0.31 -11.22
CA ASP A 61 20.24 -1.48 -10.36
C ASP A 61 18.86 -1.57 -9.67
N VAL A 62 18.06 -0.50 -9.74
CA VAL A 62 16.75 -0.41 -9.10
C VAL A 62 15.66 -0.81 -10.08
N LEU A 63 14.87 -1.81 -9.72
CA LEU A 63 13.70 -2.22 -10.49
C LEU A 63 12.56 -1.20 -10.37
N GLY A 64 12.31 -0.72 -9.16
CA GLY A 64 11.34 0.31 -8.84
C GLY A 64 11.29 0.62 -7.36
N LEU A 65 10.77 1.80 -7.04
CA LEU A 65 10.55 2.28 -5.67
C LEU A 65 9.06 2.40 -5.41
N ILE A 66 8.58 1.79 -4.34
CA ILE A 66 7.18 1.89 -3.92
C ILE A 66 7.12 2.62 -2.59
N PHE A 67 6.35 3.70 -2.54
CA PHE A 67 6.12 4.48 -1.34
C PHE A 67 4.68 4.31 -0.85
N TRP A 68 4.50 4.08 0.45
CA TRP A 68 3.20 4.19 1.12
C TRP A 68 3.28 5.32 2.13
N THR A 69 2.50 6.37 1.91
CA THR A 69 2.62 7.57 2.75
C THR A 69 1.28 8.24 2.95
N LYS A 70 1.15 8.94 4.06
CA LYS A 70 0.06 9.88 4.32
C LYS A 70 0.42 11.32 3.93
N ASN A 71 1.72 11.58 3.70
CA ASN A 71 2.19 12.89 3.25
C ASN A 71 3.37 12.74 2.27
N PRO A 72 3.14 12.85 0.96
CA PRO A 72 4.17 12.67 -0.05
C PRO A 72 5.10 13.89 -0.22
N ASN A 73 4.93 14.98 0.54
CA ASN A 73 5.61 16.25 0.28
C ASN A 73 7.13 16.11 0.17
N ASN A 74 7.77 15.37 1.09
CA ASN A 74 9.21 15.15 1.01
C ASN A 74 9.62 14.40 -0.27
N LEU A 75 8.81 13.47 -0.74
CA LEU A 75 9.07 12.74 -1.99
C LEU A 75 8.94 13.66 -3.22
N ILE A 76 7.80 14.32 -3.36
CA ILE A 76 7.47 15.09 -4.58
C ILE A 76 8.32 16.34 -4.76
N TRP A 77 8.82 16.93 -3.67
CA TRP A 77 9.69 18.10 -3.71
C TRP A 77 11.18 17.78 -3.62
N SER A 78 11.55 16.52 -3.79
CA SER A 78 12.94 16.07 -3.72
C SER A 78 13.50 15.72 -5.09
N ASN A 79 14.83 15.65 -5.15
CA ASN A 79 15.55 15.19 -6.33
C ASN A 79 15.42 13.68 -6.61
N VAL A 80 14.70 12.94 -5.77
CA VAL A 80 14.44 11.49 -6.00
C VAL A 80 13.65 11.29 -7.27
N VAL A 81 12.70 12.22 -7.54
CA VAL A 81 11.84 12.18 -8.75
C VAL A 81 12.68 12.29 -10.03
N ASP A 82 13.74 13.10 -10.01
CA ASP A 82 14.56 13.40 -11.18
C ASP A 82 15.67 12.35 -11.44
N ARG A 83 15.81 11.35 -10.58
CA ARG A 83 16.88 10.34 -10.67
C ARG A 83 16.63 9.23 -11.69
N GLY A 84 15.49 9.21 -12.35
CA GLY A 84 15.15 8.19 -13.35
C GLY A 84 14.64 6.87 -12.77
N TYR A 85 14.25 6.83 -11.50
CA TYR A 85 13.60 5.66 -10.91
C TYR A 85 12.17 5.47 -11.42
N THR A 86 11.75 4.22 -11.58
CA THR A 86 10.33 3.88 -11.62
C THR A 86 9.76 4.06 -10.21
N ILE A 87 8.93 5.07 -10.01
CA ILE A 87 8.33 5.38 -8.70
C ILE A 87 6.84 5.08 -8.75
N LYS A 88 6.34 4.35 -7.73
CA LYS A 88 4.92 4.16 -7.47
C LYS A 88 4.59 4.69 -6.08
N ALA A 89 3.63 5.58 -5.97
CA ALA A 89 3.27 6.22 -4.72
C ALA A 89 1.84 5.88 -4.30
N HIS A 90 1.70 5.11 -3.23
CA HIS A 90 0.43 4.87 -2.57
C HIS A 90 0.21 5.98 -1.54
N ILE A 91 -0.73 6.87 -1.80
CA ILE A 91 -1.03 8.00 -0.93
C ILE A 91 -2.33 7.71 -0.17
N THR A 92 -2.21 7.57 1.15
CA THR A 92 -3.34 7.27 2.01
C THR A 92 -4.07 8.55 2.41
N VAL A 93 -5.29 8.73 1.90
CA VAL A 93 -6.19 9.81 2.22
C VAL A 93 -7.54 9.24 2.61
N THR A 94 -7.85 9.20 3.91
CA THR A 94 -9.09 8.66 4.47
C THR A 94 -9.97 9.77 5.08
N GLY A 95 -9.34 10.86 5.50
CA GLY A 95 -10.00 11.92 6.27
C GLY A 95 -10.35 11.51 7.70
N TRP A 96 -9.78 10.45 8.23
CA TRP A 96 -10.04 9.98 9.59
C TRP A 96 -9.06 10.59 10.61
N VAL A 97 -9.03 11.91 10.64
CA VAL A 97 -8.03 12.70 11.39
C VAL A 97 -8.03 12.43 12.89
N GLU A 98 -9.16 12.00 13.47
CA GLU A 98 -9.32 11.76 14.91
C GLU A 98 -8.44 10.58 15.41
N VAL A 99 -8.05 9.69 14.51
CA VAL A 99 -7.25 8.49 14.83
C VAL A 99 -5.94 8.40 14.05
N GLU A 100 -5.69 9.33 13.12
CA GLU A 100 -4.50 9.30 12.25
C GLU A 100 -3.34 10.19 12.74
N GLY A 101 -3.41 10.63 13.99
CA GLY A 101 -2.31 11.30 14.69
C GLY A 101 -1.77 12.53 13.95
N LYS A 102 -0.56 12.40 13.38
CA LYS A 102 0.12 13.49 12.65
C LYS A 102 -0.12 13.47 11.14
N ALA A 103 -1.10 12.71 10.65
CA ALA A 103 -1.48 12.78 9.24
C ALA A 103 -1.97 14.21 8.88
N PRO A 104 -1.78 14.66 7.63
CA PRO A 104 -2.31 15.95 7.19
C PRO A 104 -3.83 16.02 7.36
N LYS A 105 -4.35 17.23 7.57
CA LYS A 105 -5.79 17.47 7.54
C LYS A 105 -6.34 17.09 6.15
N LEU A 106 -7.63 16.77 6.07
CA LEU A 106 -8.25 16.26 4.84
C LEU A 106 -7.95 17.14 3.61
N GLY A 107 -8.11 18.45 3.72
CA GLY A 107 -7.84 19.38 2.61
C GLY A 107 -6.37 19.35 2.15
N ASP A 108 -5.43 19.35 3.11
CA ASP A 108 -3.99 19.27 2.80
C ASP A 108 -3.61 17.91 2.21
N ALA A 109 -4.22 16.82 2.71
CA ALA A 109 -3.99 15.47 2.17
C ALA A 109 -4.51 15.33 0.73
N ILE A 110 -5.68 15.90 0.42
CA ILE A 110 -6.25 15.94 -0.93
C ILE A 110 -5.34 16.74 -1.86
N ASN A 111 -4.88 17.91 -1.44
CA ASN A 111 -3.96 18.74 -2.22
C ASN A 111 -2.62 18.01 -2.46
N SER A 112 -2.11 17.31 -1.46
CA SER A 112 -0.87 16.53 -1.61
C SER A 112 -1.04 15.36 -2.58
N LEU A 113 -2.20 14.70 -2.60
CA LEU A 113 -2.54 13.66 -3.59
C LEU A 113 -2.56 14.24 -5.01
N ALA A 114 -3.23 15.37 -5.20
CA ALA A 114 -3.32 16.07 -6.48
C ALA A 114 -1.93 16.49 -6.99
N THR A 115 -1.14 17.12 -6.11
CA THR A 115 0.23 17.55 -6.45
C THR A 115 1.11 16.37 -6.82
N ALA A 116 1.00 15.25 -6.09
CA ALA A 116 1.75 14.04 -6.42
C ALA A 116 1.34 13.46 -7.78
N ALA A 117 0.05 13.45 -8.11
CA ALA A 117 -0.42 13.00 -9.42
C ALA A 117 0.11 13.89 -10.55
N HIS A 118 0.18 15.21 -10.32
CA HIS A 118 0.75 16.15 -11.29
C HIS A 118 2.25 15.93 -11.51
N ILE A 119 3.03 15.73 -10.43
CA ILE A 119 4.50 15.62 -10.50
C ILE A 119 4.96 14.23 -10.95
N LEU A 120 4.40 13.17 -10.37
CA LEU A 120 4.81 11.79 -10.64
C LEU A 120 4.12 11.20 -11.88
N GLY A 121 3.06 11.83 -12.36
CA GLY A 121 2.13 11.31 -13.33
C GLY A 121 1.02 10.46 -12.68
N PRO A 122 -0.25 10.60 -13.11
CA PRO A 122 -1.40 9.98 -12.43
C PRO A 122 -1.34 8.45 -12.42
N LYS A 123 -0.73 7.80 -13.42
CA LYS A 123 -0.55 6.34 -13.47
C LYS A 123 0.49 5.80 -12.45
N ASN A 124 1.24 6.69 -11.82
CA ASN A 124 2.22 6.35 -10.80
C ASN A 124 1.74 6.66 -9.39
N VAL A 125 0.54 7.23 -9.26
CA VAL A 125 -0.07 7.58 -7.99
C VAL A 125 -1.32 6.74 -7.76
N TYR A 126 -1.36 6.08 -6.62
CA TYR A 126 -2.46 5.22 -6.20
C TYR A 126 -3.07 5.81 -4.94
N TRP A 127 -4.35 6.19 -5.02
CA TRP A 127 -5.06 6.59 -3.83
C TRP A 127 -5.37 5.38 -2.96
N ARG A 128 -5.12 5.49 -1.65
CA ARG A 128 -5.51 4.49 -0.65
C ARG A 128 -6.59 5.06 0.27
N TYR A 129 -7.75 4.43 0.26
CA TYR A 129 -8.81 4.65 1.23
C TYR A 129 -8.82 3.47 2.21
N SER A 130 -7.72 3.35 2.97
CA SER A 130 -7.41 2.15 3.76
C SER A 130 -6.78 2.52 5.11
N PRO A 131 -7.42 2.14 6.23
CA PRO A 131 -8.72 1.49 6.30
C PRO A 131 -9.88 2.44 6.01
N VAL A 132 -11.03 1.89 5.62
CA VAL A 132 -12.29 2.64 5.56
C VAL A 132 -12.63 3.11 6.97
N PRO A 133 -12.82 4.42 7.21
CA PRO A 133 -13.07 4.96 8.54
C PRO A 133 -14.29 4.35 9.23
N ILE A 134 -14.23 4.13 10.55
CA ILE A 134 -15.41 3.78 11.35
C ILE A 134 -16.15 5.08 11.72
N LEU A 135 -16.99 5.52 10.83
CA LEU A 135 -17.79 6.74 10.92
C LEU A 135 -19.24 6.42 10.49
N PRO A 136 -20.19 7.31 10.74
CA PRO A 136 -21.53 7.17 10.16
C PRO A 136 -21.47 7.03 8.65
N HIS A 137 -22.22 6.07 8.08
CA HIS A 137 -22.18 5.72 6.67
C HIS A 137 -22.26 6.93 5.71
N PRO A 138 -23.20 7.89 5.88
CA PRO A 138 -23.26 9.06 5.00
C PRO A 138 -21.99 9.93 5.06
N VAL A 139 -21.29 9.97 6.20
CA VAL A 139 -20.03 10.71 6.36
C VAL A 139 -18.89 10.04 5.60
N ILE A 140 -18.85 8.70 5.61
CA ILE A 140 -17.88 7.91 4.85
C ILE A 140 -18.03 8.21 3.36
N VAL A 141 -19.27 8.13 2.85
CA VAL A 141 -19.57 8.35 1.44
C VAL A 141 -19.25 9.78 1.00
N ALA A 142 -19.66 10.78 1.78
CA ALA A 142 -19.38 12.18 1.48
C ALA A 142 -17.87 12.49 1.44
N ARG A 143 -17.09 11.97 2.38
CA ARG A 143 -15.62 12.12 2.39
C ARG A 143 -14.98 11.42 1.21
N PHE A 144 -15.41 10.19 0.93
CA PHE A 144 -14.92 9.44 -0.23
C PHE A 144 -15.19 10.19 -1.53
N GLU A 145 -16.41 10.71 -1.72
CA GLU A 145 -16.78 11.47 -2.91
C GLU A 145 -15.95 12.75 -3.07
N GLN A 146 -15.68 13.49 -1.99
CA GLN A 146 -14.82 14.67 -2.03
C GLN A 146 -13.40 14.32 -2.52
N ILE A 147 -12.81 13.24 -1.99
CA ILE A 147 -11.46 12.79 -2.38
C ILE A 147 -11.50 12.27 -3.82
N ALA A 148 -12.49 11.46 -4.18
CA ALA A 148 -12.66 10.88 -5.51
C ALA A 148 -12.79 11.94 -6.59
N ALA A 149 -13.52 13.03 -6.31
CA ALA A 149 -13.69 14.13 -7.26
C ALA A 149 -12.33 14.79 -7.59
N MET A 150 -11.49 15.03 -6.60
CA MET A 150 -10.16 15.59 -6.81
C MET A 150 -9.21 14.58 -7.45
N ALA A 151 -9.19 13.34 -7.01
CA ALA A 151 -8.35 12.29 -7.57
C ALA A 151 -8.63 12.10 -9.07
N ALA A 152 -9.92 12.06 -9.44
CA ALA A 152 -10.35 11.94 -10.84
C ALA A 152 -9.96 13.16 -11.68
N SER A 153 -10.05 14.39 -11.15
CA SER A 153 -9.66 15.61 -11.89
C SER A 153 -8.16 15.64 -12.22
N GLU A 154 -7.35 14.95 -11.40
CA GLU A 154 -5.91 14.79 -11.63
C GLU A 154 -5.56 13.51 -12.43
N GLY A 155 -6.55 12.78 -12.93
CA GLY A 155 -6.37 11.57 -13.72
C GLY A 155 -5.98 10.32 -12.93
N VAL A 156 -6.14 10.33 -11.61
CA VAL A 156 -5.97 9.12 -10.77
C VAL A 156 -7.19 8.21 -10.98
N ASP A 157 -6.97 7.05 -11.56
CA ASP A 157 -8.01 6.14 -12.07
C ASP A 157 -8.28 4.94 -11.13
N ARG A 158 -7.59 4.86 -10.00
CA ARG A 158 -7.71 3.73 -9.07
C ARG A 158 -7.60 4.10 -7.61
N VAL A 159 -8.37 3.40 -6.79
CA VAL A 159 -8.29 3.46 -5.33
C VAL A 159 -8.16 2.07 -4.74
N TYR A 160 -7.23 1.93 -3.78
CA TYR A 160 -7.08 0.72 -2.97
C TYR A 160 -7.81 0.89 -1.65
N LEU A 161 -8.70 -0.03 -1.35
CA LEU A 161 -9.57 0.01 -0.19
C LEU A 161 -9.39 -1.25 0.65
N SER A 162 -9.41 -1.11 1.97
CA SER A 162 -9.56 -2.20 2.94
C SER A 162 -10.33 -1.73 4.15
N PHE A 163 -10.95 -2.66 4.85
CA PHE A 163 -11.48 -2.43 6.20
C PHE A 163 -10.41 -2.70 7.26
N LEU A 164 -10.71 -2.44 8.52
CA LEU A 164 -9.83 -2.81 9.62
C LEU A 164 -9.64 -4.34 9.67
N GLN A 165 -8.44 -4.76 9.98
CA GLN A 165 -8.07 -6.18 10.05
C GLN A 165 -8.04 -6.64 11.52
N GLU A 166 -8.16 -7.94 11.78
CA GLU A 166 -8.16 -8.52 13.13
C GLU A 166 -6.91 -8.20 13.98
N ASN A 167 -5.80 -7.88 13.33
CA ASN A 167 -4.54 -7.54 13.94
C ASN A 167 -4.26 -6.05 14.07
N ASP A 168 -5.21 -5.21 13.68
CA ASP A 168 -5.15 -3.78 13.91
C ASP A 168 -5.39 -3.47 15.40
N LEU A 169 -4.83 -2.37 15.89
CA LEU A 169 -4.99 -1.94 17.29
C LEU A 169 -6.43 -1.51 17.63
N MET A 170 -7.24 -1.26 16.62
CA MET A 170 -8.65 -0.93 16.75
C MET A 170 -9.49 -2.08 16.17
N PRO A 171 -10.56 -2.52 16.87
CA PRO A 171 -11.42 -3.56 16.34
C PRO A 171 -12.30 -3.02 15.20
N GLU A 172 -12.50 -3.84 14.17
CA GLU A 172 -13.58 -3.62 13.20
C GLU A 172 -14.93 -3.95 13.87
N THR A 173 -15.82 -2.97 13.92
CA THR A 173 -17.12 -3.10 14.62
C THR A 173 -18.29 -3.31 13.68
N ARG A 174 -18.09 -3.17 12.37
CA ARG A 174 -19.14 -3.34 11.35
C ARG A 174 -19.31 -4.80 10.99
N THR A 175 -20.57 -5.20 10.78
CA THR A 175 -20.89 -6.51 10.25
C THR A 175 -20.43 -6.64 8.79
N GLU A 176 -20.41 -7.86 8.26
CA GLU A 176 -20.12 -8.08 6.83
C GLU A 176 -21.15 -7.37 5.94
N VAL A 177 -22.42 -7.38 6.33
CA VAL A 177 -23.50 -6.67 5.62
C VAL A 177 -23.27 -5.17 5.61
N ASP A 178 -22.86 -4.57 6.74
CA ASP A 178 -22.56 -3.14 6.80
C ASP A 178 -21.38 -2.78 5.88
N ARG A 179 -20.33 -3.58 5.92
CA ARG A 179 -19.14 -3.39 5.03
C ARG A 179 -19.52 -3.50 3.56
N LEU A 180 -20.36 -4.49 3.21
CA LEU A 180 -20.83 -4.67 1.84
C LEU A 180 -21.67 -3.48 1.37
N ASN A 181 -22.62 -3.00 2.18
CA ASN A 181 -23.45 -1.85 1.84
C ASN A 181 -22.61 -0.59 1.63
N ILE A 182 -21.65 -0.31 2.52
CA ILE A 182 -20.70 0.80 2.33
C ILE A 182 -19.93 0.62 1.03
N LEU A 183 -19.38 -0.56 0.79
CA LEU A 183 -18.57 -0.85 -0.38
C LEU A 183 -19.33 -0.63 -1.69
N LEU A 184 -20.59 -1.06 -1.76
CA LEU A 184 -21.45 -0.88 -2.95
C LEU A 184 -21.68 0.60 -3.24
N GLU A 185 -21.98 1.40 -2.22
CA GLU A 185 -22.19 2.85 -2.40
C GLU A 185 -20.90 3.57 -2.79
N LEU A 186 -19.77 3.20 -2.21
CA LEU A 186 -18.46 3.72 -2.63
C LEU A 186 -18.13 3.32 -4.08
N ALA A 187 -18.53 2.12 -4.51
CA ALA A 187 -18.32 1.65 -5.88
C ALA A 187 -19.13 2.46 -6.91
N GLU A 188 -20.36 2.82 -6.57
CA GLU A 188 -21.19 3.72 -7.38
C GLU A 188 -20.57 5.12 -7.50
N VAL A 189 -20.07 5.68 -6.37
CA VAL A 189 -19.39 6.98 -6.38
C VAL A 189 -18.14 6.92 -7.26
N ALA A 190 -17.29 5.89 -7.07
CA ALA A 190 -16.06 5.73 -7.83
C ALA A 190 -16.31 5.54 -9.33
N GLN A 191 -17.34 4.76 -9.70
CA GLN A 191 -17.72 4.53 -11.09
C GLN A 191 -18.14 5.82 -11.79
N ARG A 192 -18.94 6.66 -11.13
CA ARG A 192 -19.32 7.98 -11.67
C ARG A 192 -18.13 8.91 -11.91
N ARG A 193 -17.01 8.67 -11.23
CA ARG A 193 -15.76 9.44 -11.35
C ARG A 193 -14.72 8.77 -12.26
N GLY A 194 -15.02 7.61 -12.84
CA GLY A 194 -14.06 6.85 -13.65
C GLY A 194 -12.91 6.23 -12.82
N ILE A 195 -13.10 6.05 -11.51
CA ILE A 195 -12.12 5.44 -10.61
C ILE A 195 -12.51 3.99 -10.37
N LYS A 196 -11.58 3.04 -10.56
CA LYS A 196 -11.75 1.63 -10.22
C LYS A 196 -11.39 1.38 -8.76
N ILE A 197 -12.20 0.61 -8.04
CA ILE A 197 -11.89 0.17 -6.67
C ILE A 197 -11.21 -1.19 -6.69
N TYR A 198 -10.06 -1.27 -6.03
CA TYR A 198 -9.32 -2.49 -5.77
C TYR A 198 -9.35 -2.82 -4.28
N LEU A 199 -9.83 -4.00 -3.91
CA LEU A 199 -9.94 -4.44 -2.53
C LEU A 199 -8.65 -5.14 -2.10
N CYS A 200 -7.95 -4.55 -1.13
CA CYS A 200 -6.71 -5.10 -0.60
C CYS A 200 -6.99 -5.99 0.61
N ASN A 201 -6.72 -7.29 0.49
CA ASN A 201 -6.95 -8.30 1.54
C ASN A 201 -8.43 -8.46 1.97
N GLU A 202 -9.37 -8.17 1.07
CA GLU A 202 -10.82 -8.29 1.27
C GLU A 202 -11.45 -9.32 0.34
N ASP A 203 -10.65 -10.26 -0.18
CA ASP A 203 -11.10 -11.27 -1.15
C ASP A 203 -12.29 -12.09 -0.65
N ARG A 204 -12.38 -12.34 0.67
CA ARG A 204 -13.52 -13.07 1.26
C ARG A 204 -14.85 -12.34 1.07
N LEU A 205 -14.83 -11.02 1.14
CA LEU A 205 -16.03 -10.21 0.91
C LEU A 205 -16.47 -10.30 -0.56
N LEU A 206 -15.51 -10.29 -1.51
CA LEU A 206 -15.80 -10.49 -2.94
C LEU A 206 -16.21 -11.93 -3.27
N LEU A 207 -15.56 -12.95 -2.67
CA LEU A 207 -15.89 -14.36 -2.91
C LEU A 207 -17.30 -14.71 -2.44
N GLY A 208 -17.77 -14.09 -1.36
CA GLY A 208 -19.18 -14.19 -0.92
C GLY A 208 -20.17 -13.51 -1.88
N HIS A 209 -19.70 -12.53 -2.66
CA HIS A 209 -20.52 -11.68 -3.51
C HIS A 209 -19.85 -11.40 -4.87
N PRO A 210 -19.58 -12.42 -5.71
CA PRO A 210 -18.73 -12.31 -6.90
C PRO A 210 -19.23 -11.32 -7.97
N ASN A 211 -20.52 -10.95 -7.91
CA ASN A 211 -21.16 -10.01 -8.83
C ASN A 211 -21.66 -8.75 -8.10
N ALA A 212 -21.09 -8.42 -6.94
CA ALA A 212 -21.58 -7.32 -6.12
C ALA A 212 -21.63 -6.00 -6.89
N HIS A 213 -20.56 -5.66 -7.63
CA HIS A 213 -20.51 -4.46 -8.45
C HIS A 213 -19.40 -4.55 -9.51
N PRO A 214 -19.64 -4.14 -10.77
CA PRO A 214 -18.64 -4.24 -11.86
C PRO A 214 -17.40 -3.35 -11.64
N ASN A 215 -17.52 -2.35 -10.78
CA ASN A 215 -16.42 -1.42 -10.46
C ASN A 215 -15.52 -1.90 -9.29
N LEU A 216 -15.76 -3.10 -8.76
CA LEU A 216 -14.96 -3.74 -7.71
C LEU A 216 -14.06 -4.80 -8.30
N ASP A 217 -12.84 -4.89 -7.80
CA ASP A 217 -11.90 -5.95 -8.18
C ASP A 217 -11.01 -6.34 -7.00
N SER A 218 -10.40 -7.51 -7.09
CA SER A 218 -9.39 -7.96 -6.14
C SER A 218 -8.13 -7.10 -6.26
N GLY A 219 -7.59 -6.63 -5.14
CA GLY A 219 -6.53 -5.64 -5.12
C GLY A 219 -5.12 -6.23 -5.11
N VAL A 220 -4.37 -5.96 -6.16
CA VAL A 220 -2.91 -6.17 -6.19
C VAL A 220 -2.26 -4.79 -6.10
N CYS A 221 -1.80 -4.41 -4.91
CA CYS A 221 -1.30 -3.04 -4.69
C CYS A 221 0.15 -2.82 -5.16
N ALA A 222 0.87 -3.87 -5.51
CA ALA A 222 2.16 -3.82 -6.19
C ALA A 222 2.16 -4.88 -7.31
N PRO A 223 1.45 -4.63 -8.40
CA PRO A 223 1.30 -5.61 -9.47
C PRO A 223 2.62 -5.77 -10.26
N PRO A 224 2.91 -6.99 -10.76
CA PRO A 224 4.13 -7.26 -11.53
C PRO A 224 4.31 -6.35 -12.75
N GLU A 225 3.22 -5.98 -13.42
CA GLU A 225 3.24 -5.12 -14.59
C GLU A 225 3.77 -3.72 -14.33
N ASP A 226 3.64 -3.20 -13.11
CA ASP A 226 4.19 -1.90 -12.71
C ASP A 226 5.71 -1.85 -12.78
N PHE A 227 6.35 -3.04 -12.79
CA PHE A 227 7.80 -3.21 -12.78
C PHE A 227 8.31 -3.99 -13.98
N ALA A 228 7.49 -4.16 -15.01
CA ALA A 228 7.81 -4.95 -16.21
C ALA A 228 8.24 -6.40 -15.88
N LEU A 229 7.69 -6.99 -14.82
CA LEU A 229 7.93 -8.36 -14.40
C LEU A 229 6.89 -9.31 -15.05
N ALA A 230 7.01 -9.52 -16.36
CA ALA A 230 6.16 -10.48 -17.07
C ALA A 230 6.41 -11.91 -16.57
N GLY A 231 5.32 -12.67 -16.31
CA GLY A 231 5.42 -14.07 -15.86
C GLY A 231 5.87 -14.25 -14.41
N TYR A 232 5.71 -13.24 -13.58
CA TYR A 232 6.06 -13.30 -12.16
C TYR A 232 5.14 -14.26 -11.40
N GLU A 233 5.72 -15.33 -10.82
CA GLU A 233 4.97 -16.41 -10.14
C GLU A 233 5.10 -16.40 -8.60
N LYS A 234 5.86 -15.45 -8.02
CA LYS A 234 6.16 -15.45 -6.58
C LYS A 234 5.40 -14.33 -5.84
N PRO A 235 4.17 -14.56 -5.38
CA PRO A 235 3.42 -13.56 -4.64
C PRO A 235 4.07 -13.23 -3.28
N ALA A 236 3.88 -12.01 -2.81
CA ALA A 236 4.42 -11.54 -1.53
C ALA A 236 3.86 -12.30 -0.32
N SER A 237 2.63 -12.82 -0.44
CA SER A 237 2.00 -13.69 0.56
C SER A 237 0.92 -14.54 -0.10
N GLU A 238 0.52 -15.62 0.56
CA GLU A 238 -0.62 -16.43 0.13
C GLU A 238 -1.89 -15.56 0.08
N GLY A 239 -2.58 -15.57 -1.06
CA GLY A 239 -3.77 -14.77 -1.31
C GLY A 239 -3.51 -13.29 -1.65
N CYS A 240 -2.24 -12.89 -1.88
CA CYS A 240 -1.88 -11.55 -2.33
C CYS A 240 -1.06 -11.65 -3.63
N GLY A 241 -1.55 -11.08 -4.72
CA GLY A 241 -0.85 -11.06 -6.01
C GLY A 241 0.31 -10.06 -6.11
N CYS A 242 0.65 -9.35 -5.03
CA CYS A 242 1.73 -8.39 -5.03
C CYS A 242 3.10 -9.04 -5.20
N VAL A 243 4.02 -8.35 -5.86
CA VAL A 243 5.41 -8.81 -6.01
C VAL A 243 6.13 -8.87 -4.67
N LEU A 244 7.10 -9.77 -4.56
CA LEU A 244 8.05 -9.77 -3.45
C LEU A 244 8.91 -8.50 -3.50
N MET A 245 9.11 -7.86 -2.35
CA MET A 245 9.80 -6.57 -2.24
C MET A 245 10.86 -6.61 -1.16
N VAL A 246 11.91 -5.85 -1.36
CA VAL A 246 12.90 -5.58 -0.30
C VAL A 246 12.36 -4.48 0.61
N ASP A 247 12.29 -4.76 1.90
CA ASP A 247 11.92 -3.78 2.92
C ASP A 247 13.17 -3.33 3.71
N PRO A 248 13.40 -2.02 3.88
CA PRO A 248 14.53 -1.53 4.69
C PRO A 248 14.29 -1.64 6.20
N PHE A 249 13.04 -1.79 6.62
CA PHE A 249 12.61 -1.83 8.02
C PHE A 249 11.79 -3.07 8.33
N THR A 250 11.67 -3.38 9.62
CA THR A 250 10.86 -4.48 10.14
C THR A 250 9.67 -3.95 10.95
N VAL A 251 8.79 -4.84 11.35
CA VAL A 251 7.60 -4.53 12.18
C VAL A 251 7.91 -3.79 13.51
N ASN A 252 9.17 -3.83 13.97
CA ASN A 252 9.56 -3.21 15.24
C ASN A 252 9.93 -1.72 15.10
N GLU A 253 9.87 -1.17 13.90
CA GLU A 253 10.12 0.24 13.69
C GLU A 253 8.92 1.08 14.13
N SER A 254 9.21 2.13 14.89
CA SER A 254 8.17 3.08 15.27
C SER A 254 7.88 4.04 14.10
N CYS A 255 6.61 4.37 13.89
CA CYS A 255 6.18 5.41 12.96
C CYS A 255 5.64 6.60 13.74
N SER A 256 6.17 7.79 13.49
CA SER A 256 5.77 9.01 14.22
C SER A 256 4.40 9.53 13.82
N VAL A 257 3.79 9.03 12.74
CA VAL A 257 2.42 9.39 12.33
C VAL A 257 1.41 9.04 13.42
N GLY A 258 1.60 7.90 14.11
CA GLY A 258 0.82 7.55 15.29
C GLY A 258 -0.64 7.22 15.01
N CYS A 259 -0.92 6.53 13.89
CA CYS A 259 -2.26 6.02 13.59
C CYS A 259 -2.69 4.98 14.63
N LYS A 260 -3.83 5.19 15.28
CA LYS A 260 -4.31 4.32 16.38
C LYS A 260 -4.67 2.90 15.92
N TYR A 261 -4.91 2.70 14.64
CA TYR A 261 -5.24 1.39 14.04
C TYR A 261 -4.01 0.67 13.45
N CYS A 262 -2.83 1.30 13.43
CA CYS A 262 -1.70 0.80 12.65
C CYS A 262 -1.10 -0.47 13.26
N TYR A 263 -1.08 -1.54 12.48
CA TYR A 263 -0.46 -2.82 12.85
C TYR A 263 1.07 -2.71 13.07
N ALA A 264 1.75 -1.76 12.43
CA ALA A 264 3.18 -1.52 12.61
C ALA A 264 3.54 -0.99 14.02
N GLY A 265 2.54 -0.52 14.81
CA GLY A 265 2.71 -0.13 16.20
C GLY A 265 2.61 -1.29 17.22
N VAL A 266 2.29 -2.49 16.78
CA VAL A 266 2.14 -3.68 17.64
C VAL A 266 3.50 -4.33 17.85
N LYS A 267 4.06 -4.25 19.07
CA LYS A 267 5.40 -4.78 19.40
C LYS A 267 5.58 -6.29 19.18
N ASP A 268 4.50 -7.06 19.17
CA ASP A 268 4.49 -8.52 19.02
C ASP A 268 3.77 -8.96 17.73
N PHE A 269 3.83 -8.15 16.67
CA PHE A 269 3.28 -8.54 15.40
C PHE A 269 4.10 -9.69 14.80
N SER A 270 3.74 -10.92 15.14
CA SER A 270 4.10 -12.07 14.31
C SER A 270 2.97 -12.26 13.29
N PRO A 271 3.24 -12.17 11.98
CA PRO A 271 2.24 -12.54 11.00
C PRO A 271 1.82 -13.98 11.32
N LYS A 272 0.62 -14.15 11.86
CA LYS A 272 0.07 -15.49 12.08
C LYS A 272 0.13 -16.18 10.73
N ARG A 273 1.06 -17.16 10.56
CA ARG A 273 0.98 -18.09 9.46
C ARG A 273 -0.43 -18.63 9.54
N ARG A 274 -1.29 -18.23 8.58
CA ARG A 274 -2.62 -18.81 8.47
C ARG A 274 -2.39 -20.30 8.30
N ASN A 275 -2.72 -21.07 9.34
CA ASN A 275 -2.74 -22.52 9.28
C ASN A 275 -3.81 -22.92 8.25
N THR A 276 -3.42 -23.05 6.99
CA THR A 276 -4.23 -23.62 5.92
C THR A 276 -4.19 -25.15 5.98
N THR A 277 -4.49 -25.70 7.14
CA THR A 277 -4.71 -27.15 7.29
C THR A 277 -6.14 -27.38 7.70
N LYS A 278 -7.07 -27.15 6.77
CA LYS A 278 -8.35 -27.89 6.65
C LYS A 278 -8.88 -27.71 5.23
N GLN A 279 -8.17 -28.25 4.26
CA GLN A 279 -8.83 -28.74 3.04
C GLN A 279 -9.77 -29.85 3.47
N ARG A 280 -11.05 -29.56 3.60
CA ARG A 280 -12.06 -30.61 3.56
C ARG A 280 -12.09 -31.13 2.14
N SER A 281 -11.54 -32.33 1.94
CA SER A 281 -11.78 -33.14 0.77
C SER A 281 -13.29 -33.32 0.61
N LEU A 282 -13.84 -32.74 -0.46
CA LEU A 282 -15.18 -33.08 -0.92
C LEU A 282 -15.13 -34.53 -1.43
N PRO A 283 -16.09 -35.38 -1.04
CA PRO A 283 -16.15 -36.73 -1.55
C PRO A 283 -16.49 -36.72 -3.06
N ILE A 284 -15.64 -37.34 -3.86
CA ILE A 284 -15.91 -37.64 -5.26
C ILE A 284 -16.96 -38.75 -5.24
N THR A 285 -18.21 -38.41 -5.53
CA THR A 285 -19.22 -39.43 -5.88
C THR A 285 -18.98 -39.93 -7.30
N LYS A 286 -18.82 -41.25 -7.40
CA LYS A 286 -18.71 -42.01 -8.65
C LYS A 286 -20.01 -41.93 -9.46
#